data_23a6452e87e3d85a00b34ea93e57864a
#
_entry.id   23a6452e87e3d85a00b34ea93e57864a
#
_cell.length_a   1.000
_cell.length_b   1.000
_cell.length_c   1.000
_cell.angle_alpha   90.00
_cell.angle_beta   90.00
_cell.angle_gamma   90.00
#
_symmetry.space_group_name_H-M   'P 1'
#
loop_
_entity.id
_entity.type
_entity.pdbx_description
1 polymer ?
#
loop_
_entity_poly.entity_id
_entity_poly.type
_entity_poly.pdbx_seq_one_letter_code
_entity_poly.pdbx_strand_id
1 'polypeptide(L)'
;MSVQVGYRKQVLLGIIFLIIIFAVSEFALRAYEIFNPPCNYIDNDVFQNETFLTKSIICIDSTNIQYETAPFQKLKPNQHFSTININSDGFRGPELDITDKKYRIFFLGGSSAFGMGSTSDNTT
;
A
#
# COMPACT_ATOMS: atom_id res chain seq x y z
N MET A 1 32.29 23.33 38.85
CA MET A 1 31.52 24.52 38.44
C MET A 1 30.16 24.03 37.95
N SER A 2 29.09 24.28 38.72
CA SER A 2 27.71 23.97 38.27
C SER A 2 27.22 25.17 37.47
N VAL A 3 27.03 24.98 36.15
CA VAL A 3 26.43 25.99 35.30
C VAL A 3 24.93 26.01 35.59
N GLN A 4 24.43 27.01 36.30
CA GLN A 4 23.01 27.23 36.49
C GLN A 4 22.40 27.82 35.23
N VAL A 5 21.70 26.98 34.46
CA VAL A 5 20.96 27.40 33.26
C VAL A 5 19.60 27.93 33.71
N GLY A 6 19.23 29.17 33.33
CA GLY A 6 17.96 29.76 33.69
C GLY A 6 16.78 28.92 33.14
N TYR A 7 15.64 28.88 33.89
CA TYR A 7 14.46 28.06 33.61
C TYR A 7 13.96 28.14 32.17
N ARG A 8 13.91 29.35 31.58
CA ARG A 8 13.50 29.53 30.16
C ARG A 8 14.40 28.79 29.17
N LYS A 9 15.71 28.76 29.42
CA LYS A 9 16.66 28.03 28.57
C LYS A 9 16.51 26.52 28.75
N GLN A 10 16.20 26.05 29.95
CA GLN A 10 15.95 24.63 30.21
C GLN A 10 14.70 24.14 29.46
N VAL A 11 13.60 24.91 29.50
CA VAL A 11 12.39 24.61 28.79
C VAL A 11 12.62 24.59 27.25
N LEU A 12 13.34 25.60 26.75
CA LEU A 12 13.67 25.65 25.32
C LEU A 12 14.51 24.44 24.88
N LEU A 13 15.55 24.09 25.68
CA LEU A 13 16.36 22.91 25.39
C LEU A 13 15.54 21.62 25.45
N GLY A 14 14.60 21.51 26.39
CA GLY A 14 13.68 20.37 26.48
C GLY A 14 12.80 20.23 25.24
N ILE A 15 12.26 21.33 24.74
CA ILE A 15 11.45 21.34 23.51
C ILE A 15 12.29 20.93 22.29
N ILE A 16 13.49 21.50 22.16
CA ILE A 16 14.40 21.16 21.05
C ILE A 16 14.75 19.67 21.10
N PHE A 17 15.07 19.14 22.28
CA PHE A 17 15.40 17.73 22.45
C PHE A 17 14.22 16.82 22.07
N LEU A 18 12.99 17.21 22.42
CA LEU A 18 11.78 16.49 22.08
C LEU A 18 11.54 16.47 20.57
N ILE A 19 11.73 17.59 19.89
CA ILE A 19 11.65 17.69 18.42
C ILE A 19 12.69 16.77 17.76
N ILE A 20 13.91 16.75 18.27
CA ILE A 20 14.97 15.87 17.73
C ILE A 20 14.59 14.41 17.90
N ILE A 21 14.05 14.00 19.05
CA ILE A 21 13.61 12.62 19.28
C ILE A 21 12.52 12.24 18.26
N PHE A 22 11.50 13.09 18.05
CA PHE A 22 10.44 12.82 17.08
C PHE A 22 11.00 12.74 15.66
N ALA A 23 11.89 13.62 15.26
CA ALA A 23 12.51 13.59 13.94
C ALA A 23 13.33 12.30 13.71
N VAL A 24 14.11 11.89 14.71
CA VAL A 24 14.90 10.65 14.64
C VAL A 24 13.99 9.42 14.60
N SER A 25 12.92 9.37 15.40
CA SER A 25 11.99 8.25 15.40
C SER A 25 11.23 8.14 14.06
N GLU A 26 10.77 9.26 13.50
CA GLU A 26 10.13 9.29 12.18
C GLU A 26 11.08 8.79 11.08
N PHE A 27 12.33 9.25 11.10
CA PHE A 27 13.33 8.79 10.14
C PHE A 27 13.61 7.29 10.28
N ALA A 28 13.72 6.79 11.52
CA ALA A 28 13.95 5.37 11.78
C ALA A 28 12.79 4.50 11.31
N LEU A 29 11.53 4.94 11.54
CA LEU A 29 10.34 4.23 11.07
C LEU A 29 10.28 4.20 9.55
N ARG A 30 10.53 5.31 8.86
CA ARG A 30 10.57 5.34 7.39
C ARG A 30 11.68 4.45 6.83
N ALA A 31 12.86 4.45 7.44
CA ALA A 31 13.93 3.55 7.05
C ALA A 31 13.53 2.08 7.26
N TYR A 32 12.87 1.77 8.38
CA TYR A 32 12.36 0.43 8.64
C TYR A 32 11.34 -0.02 7.59
N GLU A 33 10.39 0.83 7.19
CA GLU A 33 9.41 0.52 6.15
C GLU A 33 10.04 0.26 4.78
N ILE A 34 11.13 0.96 4.43
CA ILE A 34 11.87 0.72 3.19
C ILE A 34 12.49 -0.68 3.18
N PHE A 35 13.05 -1.12 4.32
CA PHE A 35 13.67 -2.44 4.43
C PHE A 35 12.68 -3.57 4.70
N ASN A 36 11.49 -3.24 5.20
CA ASN A 36 10.43 -4.19 5.52
C ASN A 36 9.11 -3.70 4.91
N PRO A 37 8.93 -3.85 3.59
CA PRO A 37 7.70 -3.45 2.94
C PRO A 37 6.48 -4.16 3.57
N PRO A 38 5.32 -3.50 3.66
CA PRO A 38 4.14 -4.00 4.41
C PRO A 38 3.41 -5.12 3.67
N CYS A 39 4.12 -6.18 3.30
CA CYS A 39 3.60 -7.31 2.54
C CYS A 39 3.70 -8.62 3.32
N ASN A 40 3.42 -8.58 4.62
CA ASN A 40 3.51 -9.76 5.50
C ASN A 40 2.62 -10.93 5.06
N TYR A 41 1.59 -10.67 4.24
CA TYR A 41 0.74 -11.73 3.68
C TYR A 41 1.45 -12.62 2.66
N ILE A 42 2.58 -12.17 2.10
CA ILE A 42 3.37 -12.92 1.10
C ILE A 42 4.16 -14.07 1.74
N ASP A 43 4.40 -14.01 3.04
CA ASP A 43 5.04 -15.09 3.80
C ASP A 43 4.06 -16.22 4.16
N ASN A 44 2.79 -16.11 3.74
CA ASN A 44 1.77 -17.11 3.97
C ASN A 44 2.02 -18.38 3.14
N ASP A 45 1.58 -19.53 3.65
CA ASP A 45 1.74 -20.85 3.03
C ASP A 45 1.25 -20.90 1.57
N VAL A 46 0.25 -20.09 1.23
CA VAL A 46 -0.28 -19.96 -0.15
C VAL A 46 0.79 -19.56 -1.16
N PHE A 47 1.80 -18.80 -0.74
CA PHE A 47 2.87 -18.29 -1.62
C PHE A 47 4.20 -19.07 -1.48
N GLN A 48 4.21 -20.20 -0.77
CA GLN A 48 5.46 -20.94 -0.53
C GLN A 48 6.14 -21.41 -1.83
N ASN A 49 5.36 -21.75 -2.84
CA ASN A 49 5.86 -22.21 -4.13
C ASN A 49 6.22 -21.08 -5.10
N GLU A 50 5.91 -19.84 -4.76
CA GLU A 50 6.20 -18.69 -5.61
C GLU A 50 7.65 -18.23 -5.46
N THR A 51 8.23 -17.78 -6.56
CA THR A 51 9.60 -17.24 -6.54
C THR A 51 9.65 -15.91 -5.76
N PHE A 52 10.82 -15.57 -5.23
CA PHE A 52 11.04 -14.28 -4.57
C PHE A 52 10.68 -13.10 -5.48
N LEU A 53 10.98 -13.20 -6.78
CA LEU A 53 10.65 -12.15 -7.74
C LEU A 53 9.14 -11.99 -7.89
N THR A 54 8.37 -13.08 -8.03
CA THR A 54 6.91 -13.05 -8.10
C THR A 54 6.32 -12.41 -6.86
N LYS A 55 6.79 -12.81 -5.67
CA LYS A 55 6.37 -12.23 -4.39
C LYS A 55 6.62 -10.72 -4.33
N SER A 56 7.79 -10.28 -4.77
CA SER A 56 8.13 -8.85 -4.79
C SER A 56 7.23 -8.05 -5.75
N ILE A 57 6.93 -8.58 -6.93
CA ILE A 57 6.04 -7.93 -7.89
C ILE A 57 4.63 -7.79 -7.31
N ILE A 58 4.06 -8.86 -6.74
CA ILE A 58 2.75 -8.85 -6.10
C ILE A 58 2.70 -7.78 -4.99
N CYS A 59 3.76 -7.68 -4.19
CA CYS A 59 3.89 -6.68 -3.13
C CYS A 59 3.88 -5.26 -3.68
N ILE A 60 4.75 -4.98 -4.64
CA ILE A 60 4.88 -3.67 -5.27
C ILE A 60 3.56 -3.25 -5.91
N ASP A 61 2.94 -4.12 -6.68
CA ASP A 61 1.69 -3.82 -7.36
C ASP A 61 0.58 -3.50 -6.36
N SER A 62 0.40 -4.33 -5.33
CA SER A 62 -0.65 -4.15 -4.32
C SER A 62 -0.47 -2.90 -3.46
N THR A 63 0.77 -2.47 -3.19
CA THR A 63 1.05 -1.24 -2.42
C THR A 63 0.92 0.03 -3.25
N ASN A 64 1.04 -0.07 -4.57
CA ASN A 64 0.96 1.08 -5.47
C ASN A 64 -0.47 1.38 -5.98
N ILE A 65 -1.47 0.57 -5.63
CA ILE A 65 -2.85 0.83 -6.01
C ILE A 65 -3.30 2.19 -5.46
N GLN A 66 -3.79 3.03 -6.35
CA GLN A 66 -4.32 4.35 -6.01
C GLN A 66 -5.83 4.30 -5.87
N TYR A 67 -6.34 5.13 -4.95
CA TYR A 67 -7.76 5.29 -4.67
C TYR A 67 -8.19 6.73 -4.89
N GLU A 68 -9.42 6.91 -5.35
CA GLU A 68 -10.12 8.19 -5.30
C GLU A 68 -10.94 8.25 -4.01
N THR A 69 -10.98 9.41 -3.35
CA THR A 69 -11.55 9.55 -2.01
C THR A 69 -12.93 10.23 -1.96
N ALA A 70 -13.37 10.86 -3.04
CA ALA A 70 -14.63 11.58 -3.07
C ALA A 70 -15.56 11.08 -4.18
N PRO A 71 -16.87 10.92 -3.93
CA PRO A 71 -17.58 10.96 -2.63
C PRO A 71 -17.40 9.68 -1.78
N PHE A 72 -16.88 8.60 -2.39
CA PHE A 72 -16.60 7.31 -1.77
C PHE A 72 -15.22 6.86 -2.17
N GLN A 73 -14.58 6.09 -1.31
CA GLN A 73 -13.32 5.46 -1.65
C GLN A 73 -13.55 4.39 -2.74
N LYS A 74 -13.02 4.62 -3.90
CA LYS A 74 -13.03 3.69 -5.04
C LYS A 74 -11.64 3.58 -5.65
N LEU A 75 -11.41 2.52 -6.40
CA LEU A 75 -10.17 2.38 -7.17
C LEU A 75 -10.09 3.48 -8.23
N LYS A 76 -8.94 4.11 -8.34
CA LYS A 76 -8.68 5.07 -9.42
C LYS A 76 -8.67 4.31 -10.75
N PRO A 77 -9.41 4.76 -11.77
CA PRO A 77 -9.42 4.12 -13.08
C PRO A 77 -8.07 4.12 -13.80
N ASN A 78 -7.92 3.25 -14.79
CA ASN A 78 -6.78 3.21 -15.70
C ASN A 78 -5.43 3.00 -14.99
N GLN A 79 -5.36 2.01 -14.10
CA GLN A 79 -4.11 1.60 -13.48
C GLN A 79 -3.68 0.25 -14.04
N HIS A 80 -2.46 0.18 -14.54
CA HIS A 80 -1.90 -1.03 -15.15
C HIS A 80 -0.62 -1.42 -14.43
N PHE A 81 -0.66 -2.52 -13.72
CA PHE A 81 0.46 -3.13 -13.03
C PHE A 81 0.75 -4.51 -13.62
N SER A 82 1.78 -5.19 -13.15
CA SER A 82 2.15 -6.50 -13.68
C SER A 82 1.15 -7.61 -13.33
N THR A 83 0.55 -7.53 -12.14
CA THR A 83 -0.40 -8.52 -11.60
C THR A 83 -1.82 -8.00 -11.43
N ILE A 84 -2.02 -6.70 -11.59
CA ILE A 84 -3.29 -6.02 -11.34
C ILE A 84 -3.58 -5.05 -12.48
N ASN A 85 -4.76 -5.16 -13.07
CA ASN A 85 -5.26 -4.23 -14.06
C ASN A 85 -6.58 -3.62 -13.57
N ILE A 86 -6.66 -2.29 -13.50
CA ILE A 86 -7.88 -1.55 -13.18
C ILE A 86 -8.33 -0.83 -14.44
N ASN A 87 -9.49 -1.20 -14.94
CA ASN A 87 -10.05 -0.68 -16.18
C ASN A 87 -10.53 0.78 -16.09
N SER A 88 -11.06 1.32 -17.18
CA SER A 88 -11.56 2.69 -17.26
C SER A 88 -12.73 2.99 -16.32
N ASP A 89 -13.48 1.97 -15.89
CA ASP A 89 -14.62 2.10 -14.96
C ASP A 89 -14.20 1.96 -13.49
N GLY A 90 -12.92 1.62 -13.21
CA GLY A 90 -12.40 1.43 -11.87
C GLY A 90 -12.63 0.01 -11.32
N PHE A 91 -12.91 -0.97 -12.16
CA PHE A 91 -12.99 -2.38 -11.79
C PHE A 91 -11.68 -3.11 -12.12
N ARG A 92 -11.34 -4.09 -11.31
CA ARG A 92 -10.23 -4.98 -11.64
C ARG A 92 -10.62 -5.91 -12.78
N GLY A 93 -9.80 -5.99 -13.80
CA GLY A 93 -9.97 -6.84 -14.96
C GLY A 93 -9.88 -6.09 -16.30
N PRO A 94 -10.27 -6.74 -17.40
CA PRO A 94 -10.25 -6.13 -18.71
C PRO A 94 -11.29 -5.00 -18.86
N GLU A 95 -11.17 -4.23 -19.95
CA GLU A 95 -12.18 -3.23 -20.31
C GLU A 95 -13.54 -3.88 -20.56
N LEU A 96 -14.61 -3.21 -20.14
CA LEU A 96 -15.96 -3.69 -20.31
C LEU A 96 -16.44 -3.40 -21.74
N ASP A 97 -16.58 -4.44 -22.56
CA ASP A 97 -17.23 -4.31 -23.86
C ASP A 97 -18.76 -4.22 -23.69
N ILE A 98 -19.27 -2.99 -23.74
CA ILE A 98 -20.71 -2.72 -23.62
C ILE A 98 -21.53 -3.16 -24.87
N THR A 99 -20.85 -3.44 -25.96
CA THR A 99 -21.52 -3.89 -27.22
C THR A 99 -21.81 -5.38 -27.19
N ASP A 100 -21.11 -6.14 -26.38
CA ASP A 100 -21.34 -7.58 -26.23
C ASP A 100 -22.61 -7.83 -25.40
N LYS A 101 -23.57 -8.56 -25.96
CA LYS A 101 -24.85 -8.89 -25.32
C LYS A 101 -24.76 -10.01 -24.27
N LYS A 102 -23.57 -10.41 -23.84
CA LYS A 102 -23.38 -11.43 -22.83
C LYS A 102 -23.76 -10.95 -21.44
N TYR A 103 -24.15 -11.87 -20.57
CA TYR A 103 -24.35 -11.59 -19.15
C TYR A 103 -23.04 -11.18 -18.52
N ARG A 104 -23.09 -10.17 -17.62
CA ARG A 104 -21.96 -9.71 -16.84
C ARG A 104 -22.18 -10.04 -15.37
N ILE A 105 -21.18 -10.61 -14.76
CA ILE A 105 -21.18 -10.93 -13.34
C ILE A 105 -20.12 -10.06 -12.67
N PHE A 106 -20.54 -9.26 -11.68
CA PHE A 106 -19.63 -8.45 -10.88
C PHE A 106 -19.47 -9.10 -9.52
N PHE A 107 -18.23 -9.34 -9.12
CA PHE A 107 -17.90 -9.78 -7.78
C PHE A 107 -17.59 -8.55 -6.93
N LEU A 108 -18.35 -8.35 -5.85
CA LEU A 108 -18.17 -7.26 -4.93
C LEU A 108 -17.76 -7.83 -3.56
N GLY A 109 -16.74 -7.24 -2.96
CA GLY A 109 -16.27 -7.69 -1.66
C GLY A 109 -14.98 -7.02 -1.23
N GLY A 110 -14.39 -7.49 -0.15
CA GLY A 110 -13.08 -7.03 0.35
C GLY A 110 -11.91 -7.56 -0.47
N SER A 111 -10.72 -7.62 0.16
CA SER A 111 -9.46 -8.02 -0.48
C SER A 111 -9.50 -9.40 -1.16
N SER A 112 -10.28 -10.35 -0.63
CA SER A 112 -10.44 -11.68 -1.22
C SER A 112 -11.22 -11.64 -2.54
N ALA A 113 -12.32 -10.87 -2.62
CA ALA A 113 -13.08 -10.69 -3.84
C ALA A 113 -12.30 -9.86 -4.88
N PHE A 114 -11.48 -8.93 -4.41
CA PHE A 114 -10.57 -8.18 -5.27
C PHE A 114 -9.44 -9.07 -5.84
N GLY A 115 -9.13 -10.20 -5.21
CA GLY A 115 -8.03 -11.08 -5.61
C GLY A 115 -6.66 -10.53 -5.20
N MET A 116 -6.56 -9.90 -4.01
CA MET A 116 -5.29 -9.44 -3.49
C MET A 116 -4.30 -10.60 -3.39
N GLY A 117 -3.10 -10.42 -3.94
CA GLY A 117 -2.09 -11.48 -3.98
C GLY A 117 -2.20 -12.44 -5.18
N SER A 118 -3.16 -12.26 -6.07
CA SER A 118 -3.21 -13.02 -7.34
C SER A 118 -1.99 -12.71 -8.20
N THR A 119 -1.45 -13.73 -8.85
CA THR A 119 -0.27 -13.62 -9.73
C THR A 119 -0.59 -13.03 -11.09
N SER A 120 -1.86 -13.03 -11.49
CA SER A 120 -2.33 -12.39 -12.72
C SER A 120 -3.84 -12.15 -12.68
N ASP A 121 -4.34 -11.26 -13.55
CA ASP A 121 -5.78 -11.02 -13.71
C ASP A 121 -6.51 -12.17 -14.46
N ASN A 122 -5.77 -13.09 -15.04
CA ASN A 122 -6.33 -14.22 -15.78
C ASN A 122 -6.63 -15.44 -14.88
N THR A 123 -6.35 -15.36 -13.59
CA THR A 123 -6.54 -16.46 -12.63
C THR A 123 -7.88 -16.42 -11.91
N THR A 124 -8.72 -15.48 -12.22
CA THR A 124 -10.11 -15.42 -11.80
C THR A 124 -10.99 -16.00 -12.88
#